data_3b8684f7754c617e619fbfc540cab6da
#
_entry.id   3b8684f7754c617e619fbfc540cab6da
#
_cell.length_a   1.000
_cell.length_b   1.000
_cell.length_c   1.000
_cell.angle_alpha   90.00
_cell.angle_beta   90.00
_cell.angle_gamma   90.00
#
_symmetry.space_group_name_H-M   'P 1'
#
loop_
_entity.id
_entity.type
_entity.pdbx_description
1 polymer ?
#
loop_
_entity_poly.entity_id
_entity_poly.type
_entity_poly.pdbx_seq_one_letter_code
_entity_poly.pdbx_strand_id
1 'polypeptide(L)'
;MPVAIVHDLPPEELRFHWKSGRLCLDFVATVGERWRRSFERLLGPADLARWCVESGMLSAAPEVSRRQLEAGRALREAINRMARPGVEPEPGDRAQLNRWAARAPLAPQLTERGTLVWVAKQPVEAMFAMIARDAVELLTGPFAGRIRECCAPDCALLFVDSSRPGQRRWCAGEACGNRTRTKAYRRRRIERT
;
A
#
# COMPACT_ATOMS: atom_id res chain seq x y z
N MET A 1 14.71 -8.11 -3.45
CA MET A 1 15.81 -7.16 -3.18
C MET A 1 15.47 -6.35 -1.95
N PRO A 2 16.44 -6.07 -1.07
CA PRO A 2 16.18 -5.21 0.10
C PRO A 2 15.73 -3.81 -0.36
N VAL A 3 14.79 -3.24 0.37
CA VAL A 3 14.31 -1.87 0.12
C VAL A 3 15.40 -0.89 0.55
N ALA A 4 15.85 -0.04 -0.35
CA ALA A 4 16.85 0.97 -0.03
C ALA A 4 16.24 2.07 0.86
N ILE A 5 16.95 2.44 1.92
CA ILE A 5 16.64 3.64 2.69
C ILE A 5 17.40 4.80 2.02
N VAL A 6 16.71 5.56 1.19
CA VAL A 6 17.26 6.75 0.54
C VAL A 6 16.95 7.94 1.43
N HIS A 7 17.99 8.62 1.94
CA HIS A 7 17.83 9.68 2.94
C HIS A 7 17.46 11.06 2.34
N ASP A 8 17.71 11.28 1.04
CA ASP A 8 17.55 12.60 0.39
C ASP A 8 16.40 12.61 -0.63
N LEU A 9 15.26 12.02 -0.27
CA LEU A 9 14.07 12.09 -1.12
C LEU A 9 13.34 13.41 -0.90
N PRO A 10 12.88 14.06 -1.99
CA PRO A 10 12.06 15.25 -1.87
C PRO A 10 10.74 14.91 -1.15
N PRO A 11 10.16 15.84 -0.36
CA PRO A 11 8.98 15.61 0.45
C PRO A 11 7.77 15.06 -0.32
N GLU A 12 7.62 15.40 -1.60
CA GLU A 12 6.56 14.89 -2.47
C GLU A 12 6.67 13.38 -2.74
N GLU A 13 7.86 12.81 -2.72
CA GLU A 13 8.08 11.37 -2.88
C GLU A 13 7.77 10.58 -1.60
N LEU A 14 7.85 11.25 -0.45
CA LEU A 14 7.50 10.67 0.85
C LEU A 14 6.00 10.68 1.15
N ARG A 15 5.18 11.26 0.26
CA ARG A 15 3.72 11.23 0.36
C ARG A 15 3.19 9.81 0.18
N PHE A 16 2.21 9.45 1.00
CA PHE A 16 1.51 8.18 0.83
C PHE A 16 0.54 8.24 -0.36
N HIS A 17 0.25 7.09 -0.93
CA HIS A 17 -0.63 6.95 -2.08
C HIS A 17 -1.86 6.13 -1.71
N TRP A 18 -3.05 6.66 -2.00
CA TRP A 18 -4.36 6.07 -1.71
C TRP A 18 -5.09 5.75 -3.02
N LYS A 19 -4.42 5.04 -3.93
CA LYS A 19 -4.89 4.81 -5.31
C LYS A 19 -5.03 3.34 -5.67
N SER A 20 -4.75 2.44 -4.74
CA SER A 20 -4.77 1.00 -4.99
C SER A 20 -6.20 0.42 -4.97
N GLY A 21 -7.12 1.08 -4.29
CA GLY A 21 -8.50 0.63 -4.06
C GLY A 21 -8.66 -0.35 -2.90
N ARG A 22 -7.58 -0.66 -2.16
CA ARG A 22 -7.59 -1.53 -0.97
C ARG A 22 -6.55 -1.07 0.05
N LEU A 23 -6.92 -1.07 1.33
CA LEU A 23 -6.06 -0.63 2.43
C LEU A 23 -4.72 -1.40 2.47
N CYS A 24 -4.76 -2.70 2.28
CA CYS A 24 -3.57 -3.55 2.27
C CYS A 24 -2.60 -3.20 1.12
N LEU A 25 -3.12 -2.84 -0.06
CA LEU A 25 -2.31 -2.42 -1.19
C LEU A 25 -1.79 -0.98 -1.04
N ASP A 26 -2.54 -0.09 -0.40
CA ASP A 26 -2.06 1.24 -0.03
C ASP A 26 -0.92 1.15 1.00
N PHE A 27 -0.98 0.15 1.90
CA PHE A 27 0.13 -0.16 2.78
C PHE A 27 1.34 -0.71 2.02
N VAL A 28 1.15 -1.60 1.05
CA VAL A 28 2.22 -2.07 0.14
C VAL A 28 2.85 -0.91 -0.62
N ALA A 29 2.08 0.11 -0.99
CA ALA A 29 2.55 1.30 -1.70
C ALA A 29 3.43 2.25 -0.85
N THR A 30 3.65 1.96 0.44
CA THR A 30 4.63 2.68 1.25
C THR A 30 6.08 2.41 0.84
N VAL A 31 6.33 1.43 -0.05
CA VAL A 31 7.58 1.33 -0.81
C VAL A 31 7.34 1.86 -2.22
N GLY A 32 8.10 2.88 -2.60
CA GLY A 32 8.03 3.49 -3.93
C GLY A 32 8.92 2.79 -4.94
N GLU A 33 8.53 2.78 -6.20
CA GLU A 33 9.31 2.31 -7.37
C GLU A 33 10.08 1.01 -7.13
N ARG A 34 9.43 -0.04 -6.65
CA ARG A 34 10.02 -1.29 -6.12
C ARG A 34 11.09 -1.94 -6.99
N TRP A 35 11.04 -1.81 -8.29
CA TRP A 35 12.03 -2.38 -9.21
C TRP A 35 12.98 -1.38 -9.86
N ARG A 36 12.90 -0.11 -9.43
CA ARG A 36 13.84 0.92 -9.86
C ARG A 36 14.67 1.39 -8.70
N ARG A 37 14.19 2.45 -8.03
CA ARG A 37 14.88 3.04 -6.86
C ARG A 37 14.58 2.30 -5.57
N SER A 38 13.43 1.64 -5.49
CA SER A 38 12.96 0.84 -4.35
C SER A 38 13.13 1.57 -3.01
N PHE A 39 12.53 2.76 -2.88
CA PHE A 39 12.70 3.60 -1.70
C PHE A 39 11.57 3.43 -0.67
N GLU A 40 11.95 3.55 0.60
CA GLU A 40 11.09 3.42 1.77
C GLU A 40 10.42 4.76 2.12
N ARG A 41 9.12 4.75 2.47
CA ARG A 41 8.38 5.90 3.01
C ARG A 41 8.14 5.81 4.51
N LEU A 42 8.17 4.61 5.07
CA LEU A 42 8.09 4.41 6.51
C LEU A 42 9.52 4.41 7.08
N LEU A 43 10.20 5.56 7.09
CA LEU A 43 11.60 5.68 7.51
C LEU A 43 11.77 5.46 9.01
N GLY A 44 10.78 5.88 9.81
CA GLY A 44 10.78 5.75 11.24
C GLY A 44 9.40 5.47 11.83
N PRO A 45 9.32 5.26 13.17
CA PRO A 45 8.06 5.06 13.87
C PRO A 45 7.03 6.17 13.62
N ALA A 46 7.48 7.43 13.53
CA ALA A 46 6.62 8.58 13.24
C ALA A 46 5.94 8.49 11.88
N ASP A 47 6.59 7.90 10.87
CA ASP A 47 5.99 7.73 9.55
C ASP A 47 4.88 6.68 9.56
N LEU A 48 5.03 5.59 10.32
CA LEU A 48 3.97 4.62 10.50
C LEU A 48 2.79 5.23 11.28
N ALA A 49 3.06 6.02 12.31
CA ALA A 49 2.01 6.75 13.03
C ALA A 49 1.25 7.71 12.10
N ARG A 50 1.98 8.45 11.26
CA ARG A 50 1.42 9.34 10.24
C ARG A 50 0.57 8.57 9.21
N TRP A 51 1.05 7.41 8.74
CA TRP A 51 0.29 6.56 7.82
C TRP A 51 -1.04 6.09 8.41
N CYS A 52 -1.05 5.71 9.70
CA CYS A 52 -2.28 5.31 10.39
C CYS A 52 -3.34 6.44 10.42
N VAL A 53 -2.90 7.70 10.58
CA VAL A 53 -3.82 8.85 10.56
C VAL A 53 -4.25 9.19 9.13
N GLU A 54 -3.30 9.29 8.20
CA GLU A 54 -3.61 9.63 6.80
C GLU A 54 -4.45 8.56 6.09
N SER A 55 -4.45 7.30 6.57
CA SER A 55 -5.37 6.26 6.10
C SER A 55 -6.84 6.52 6.46
N GLY A 56 -7.11 7.49 7.33
CA GLY A 56 -8.44 7.79 7.85
C GLY A 56 -8.95 6.81 8.91
N MET A 57 -8.12 5.84 9.32
CA MET A 57 -8.53 4.82 10.30
C MET A 57 -8.32 5.28 11.73
N LEU A 58 -7.35 6.14 12.01
CA LEU A 58 -7.13 6.71 13.33
C LEU A 58 -7.25 8.24 13.28
N SER A 59 -7.90 8.82 14.27
CA SER A 59 -8.07 10.26 14.40
C SER A 59 -6.86 10.98 15.01
N ALA A 60 -5.98 10.22 15.67
CA ALA A 60 -4.75 10.72 16.29
C ALA A 60 -3.58 9.74 16.04
N ALA A 61 -2.38 10.29 15.97
CA ALA A 61 -1.18 9.50 15.78
C ALA A 61 -0.90 8.60 17.01
N PRO A 62 -0.81 7.28 16.82
CA PRO A 62 -0.49 6.37 17.91
C PRO A 62 1.00 6.46 18.25
N GLU A 63 1.36 6.07 19.47
CA GLU A 63 2.75 5.76 19.80
C GLU A 63 3.17 4.50 19.06
N VAL A 64 4.29 4.58 18.33
CA VAL A 64 4.83 3.46 17.55
C VAL A 64 6.24 3.15 18.01
N SER A 65 6.50 1.91 18.39
CA SER A 65 7.82 1.41 18.68
C SER A 65 8.57 0.98 17.41
N ARG A 66 9.91 0.94 17.47
CA ARG A 66 10.75 0.39 16.39
C ARG A 66 10.36 -1.05 16.03
N ARG A 67 10.05 -1.87 17.03
CA ARG A 67 9.59 -3.26 16.82
C ARG A 67 8.28 -3.33 16.04
N GLN A 68 7.35 -2.44 16.30
CA GLN A 68 6.09 -2.37 15.53
C GLN A 68 6.35 -1.90 14.09
N LEU A 69 7.24 -0.92 13.88
CA LEU A 69 7.63 -0.51 12.54
C LEU A 69 8.20 -1.68 11.72
N GLU A 70 9.12 -2.44 12.31
CA GLU A 70 9.72 -3.62 11.67
C GLU A 70 8.69 -4.70 11.37
N ALA A 71 7.78 -4.97 12.32
CA ALA A 71 6.69 -5.92 12.13
C ALA A 71 5.72 -5.47 11.02
N GLY A 72 5.41 -4.19 10.94
CA GLY A 72 4.60 -3.61 9.87
C GLY A 72 5.27 -3.73 8.50
N ARG A 73 6.56 -3.40 8.40
CA ARG A 73 7.34 -3.59 7.16
C ARG A 73 7.35 -5.06 6.73
N ALA A 74 7.55 -6.00 7.66
CA ALA A 74 7.53 -7.43 7.37
C ALA A 74 6.15 -7.90 6.88
N LEU A 75 5.05 -7.47 7.51
CA LEU A 75 3.69 -7.74 7.05
C LEU A 75 3.46 -7.18 5.63
N ARG A 76 3.89 -5.96 5.37
CA ARG A 76 3.82 -5.31 4.06
C ARG A 76 4.50 -6.13 2.96
N GLU A 77 5.70 -6.64 3.23
CA GLU A 77 6.44 -7.44 2.24
C GLU A 77 5.76 -8.79 2.00
N ALA A 78 5.23 -9.44 3.02
CA ALA A 78 4.44 -10.66 2.87
C ALA A 78 3.21 -10.41 1.98
N ILE A 79 2.45 -9.34 2.23
CA ILE A 79 1.30 -8.96 1.40
C ILE A 79 1.74 -8.66 -0.05
N ASN A 80 2.84 -7.94 -0.24
CA ASN A 80 3.35 -7.62 -1.57
C ASN A 80 3.68 -8.87 -2.38
N ARG A 81 4.37 -9.87 -1.80
CA ARG A 81 4.69 -11.13 -2.49
C ARG A 81 3.43 -11.92 -2.83
N MET A 82 2.50 -12.02 -1.89
CA MET A 82 1.24 -12.75 -2.09
C MET A 82 0.29 -12.08 -3.10
N ALA A 83 0.31 -10.75 -3.19
CA ALA A 83 -0.59 -9.99 -4.06
C ALA A 83 0.00 -9.74 -5.45
N ARG A 84 1.31 -9.83 -5.62
CA ARG A 84 1.97 -9.49 -6.88
C ARG A 84 1.84 -10.60 -7.91
N PRO A 85 1.27 -10.32 -9.11
CA PRO A 85 1.15 -11.31 -10.15
C PRO A 85 2.49 -11.91 -10.57
N GLY A 86 2.56 -13.24 -10.68
CA GLY A 86 3.77 -13.96 -11.12
C GLY A 86 4.90 -14.03 -10.08
N VAL A 87 4.64 -13.69 -8.82
CA VAL A 87 5.59 -13.86 -7.71
C VAL A 87 5.09 -14.98 -6.80
N GLU A 88 5.96 -15.94 -6.51
CA GLU A 88 5.66 -16.99 -5.54
C GLU A 88 5.84 -16.44 -4.12
N PRO A 89 4.89 -16.66 -3.21
CA PRO A 89 5.02 -16.32 -1.80
C PRO A 89 6.18 -17.07 -1.14
N GLU A 90 6.86 -16.44 -0.20
CA GLU A 90 7.86 -17.10 0.63
C GLU A 90 7.23 -18.04 1.66
N PRO A 91 7.94 -19.11 2.06
CA PRO A 91 7.54 -19.93 3.20
C PRO A 91 7.34 -19.04 4.44
N GLY A 92 6.16 -19.05 5.01
CA GLY A 92 5.84 -18.23 6.19
C GLY A 92 5.00 -16.98 5.92
N ASP A 93 4.91 -16.46 4.69
CA ASP A 93 4.09 -15.29 4.36
C ASP A 93 2.61 -15.49 4.76
N ARG A 94 2.06 -16.64 4.40
CA ARG A 94 0.68 -17.01 4.77
C ARG A 94 0.51 -17.09 6.28
N ALA A 95 1.44 -17.72 6.97
CA ALA A 95 1.39 -17.84 8.42
C ALA A 95 1.49 -16.47 9.11
N GLN A 96 2.34 -15.58 8.60
CA GLN A 96 2.47 -14.22 9.08
C GLN A 96 1.18 -13.42 8.87
N LEU A 97 0.60 -13.47 7.68
CA LEU A 97 -0.66 -12.81 7.36
C LEU A 97 -1.77 -13.29 8.30
N ASN A 98 -1.92 -14.60 8.44
CA ASN A 98 -2.95 -15.20 9.30
C ASN A 98 -2.77 -14.84 10.78
N ARG A 99 -1.53 -14.78 11.29
CA ARG A 99 -1.27 -14.33 12.67
C ARG A 99 -1.76 -12.91 12.94
N TRP A 100 -1.57 -11.99 11.98
CA TRP A 100 -2.07 -10.63 12.10
C TRP A 100 -3.59 -10.56 11.93
N ALA A 101 -4.15 -11.25 10.94
CA ALA A 101 -5.59 -11.29 10.70
C ALA A 101 -6.41 -11.86 11.89
N ALA A 102 -5.81 -12.76 12.69
CA ALA A 102 -6.41 -13.33 13.89
C ALA A 102 -6.47 -12.36 15.07
N ARG A 103 -5.72 -11.25 15.08
CA ARG A 103 -5.74 -10.27 16.16
C ARG A 103 -7.03 -9.43 16.13
N ALA A 104 -7.35 -8.80 17.27
CA ALA A 104 -8.47 -7.88 17.37
C ALA A 104 -8.22 -6.66 16.45
N PRO A 105 -9.15 -6.35 15.52
CA PRO A 105 -9.06 -5.16 14.67
C PRO A 105 -9.49 -3.92 15.46
N LEU A 106 -9.43 -2.76 14.80
CA LEU A 106 -10.10 -1.56 15.28
C LEU A 106 -11.60 -1.80 15.39
N ALA A 107 -12.21 -1.32 16.48
CA ALA A 107 -13.65 -1.36 16.69
C ALA A 107 -14.28 -0.02 16.33
N PRO A 108 -15.35 0.01 15.51
CA PRO A 108 -16.07 1.24 15.23
C PRO A 108 -16.87 1.67 16.47
N GLN A 109 -16.84 2.95 16.78
CA GLN A 109 -17.66 3.54 17.85
C GLN A 109 -18.35 4.82 17.32
N LEU A 110 -19.55 5.06 17.84
CA LEU A 110 -20.28 6.30 17.58
C LEU A 110 -19.98 7.30 18.73
N THR A 111 -19.50 8.48 18.37
CA THR A 111 -19.30 9.56 19.35
C THR A 111 -20.62 10.21 19.75
N GLU A 112 -20.64 10.98 20.84
CA GLU A 112 -21.80 11.79 21.24
C GLU A 112 -22.27 12.78 20.15
N ARG A 113 -21.35 13.19 19.26
CA ARG A 113 -21.65 14.08 18.13
C ARG A 113 -22.14 13.33 16.88
N GLY A 114 -22.40 12.03 16.97
CA GLY A 114 -22.88 11.22 15.85
C GLY A 114 -21.79 10.92 14.78
N THR A 115 -20.51 11.05 15.11
CA THR A 115 -19.40 10.73 14.18
C THR A 115 -18.79 9.38 14.49
N LEU A 116 -18.34 8.69 13.44
CA LEU A 116 -17.60 7.43 13.56
C LEU A 116 -16.18 7.71 14.05
N VAL A 117 -15.73 6.94 15.04
CA VAL A 117 -14.32 6.82 15.42
C VAL A 117 -13.92 5.36 15.50
N TRP A 118 -12.67 5.07 15.23
CA TRP A 118 -12.09 3.74 15.36
C TRP A 118 -11.21 3.67 16.59
N VAL A 119 -11.42 2.68 17.45
CA VAL A 119 -10.73 2.54 18.73
C VAL A 119 -10.14 1.16 18.90
N ALA A 120 -9.03 1.08 19.63
CA ALA A 120 -8.43 -0.16 20.12
C ALA A 120 -7.54 0.11 21.33
N LYS A 121 -7.35 -0.90 22.20
CA LYS A 121 -6.36 -0.83 23.28
C LYS A 121 -4.91 -0.80 22.75
N GLN A 122 -4.68 -1.44 21.61
CA GLN A 122 -3.39 -1.52 20.92
C GLN A 122 -3.60 -1.07 19.46
N PRO A 123 -3.63 0.26 19.20
CA PRO A 123 -4.07 0.78 17.91
C PRO A 123 -3.18 0.37 16.74
N VAL A 124 -1.86 0.25 16.92
CA VAL A 124 -0.93 -0.15 15.86
C VAL A 124 -1.16 -1.61 15.46
N GLU A 125 -1.26 -2.52 16.43
CA GLU A 125 -1.55 -3.94 16.18
C GLU A 125 -2.93 -4.15 15.58
N ALA A 126 -3.91 -3.35 16.01
CA ALA A 126 -5.26 -3.40 15.47
C ALA A 126 -5.29 -2.90 14.02
N MET A 127 -4.47 -1.90 13.65
CA MET A 127 -4.26 -1.50 12.26
C MET A 127 -3.66 -2.62 11.42
N PHE A 128 -2.64 -3.33 11.94
CA PHE A 128 -2.08 -4.48 11.22
C PHE A 128 -3.11 -5.60 11.05
N ALA A 129 -3.98 -5.81 12.03
CA ALA A 129 -5.08 -6.76 11.90
C ALA A 129 -6.08 -6.35 10.80
N MET A 130 -6.43 -5.06 10.71
CA MET A 130 -7.26 -4.52 9.61
C MET A 130 -6.61 -4.73 8.26
N ILE A 131 -5.34 -4.36 8.11
CA ILE A 131 -4.57 -4.52 6.87
C ILE A 131 -4.49 -6.00 6.47
N ALA A 132 -4.22 -6.89 7.42
CA ALA A 132 -4.11 -8.31 7.14
C ALA A 132 -5.46 -8.93 6.74
N ARG A 133 -6.56 -8.56 7.39
CA ARG A 133 -7.91 -9.01 7.02
C ARG A 133 -8.30 -8.52 5.63
N ASP A 134 -8.03 -7.25 5.33
CA ASP A 134 -8.25 -6.68 4.00
C ASP A 134 -7.45 -7.43 2.92
N ALA A 135 -6.21 -7.85 3.23
CA ALA A 135 -5.41 -8.66 2.32
C ALA A 135 -5.99 -10.08 2.14
N VAL A 136 -6.40 -10.76 3.24
CA VAL A 136 -7.04 -12.08 3.13
C VAL A 136 -8.28 -12.00 2.27
N GLU A 137 -9.15 -11.02 2.51
CA GLU A 137 -10.38 -10.80 1.75
C GLU A 137 -10.10 -10.51 0.26
N LEU A 138 -9.09 -9.70 -0.03
CA LEU A 138 -8.67 -9.41 -1.40
C LEU A 138 -8.14 -10.66 -2.11
N LEU A 139 -7.29 -11.44 -1.46
CA LEU A 139 -6.62 -12.60 -2.05
C LEU A 139 -7.54 -13.81 -2.23
N THR A 140 -8.65 -13.89 -1.50
CA THR A 140 -9.62 -14.99 -1.58
C THR A 140 -10.94 -14.59 -2.22
N GLY A 141 -11.17 -13.29 -2.42
CA GLY A 141 -12.41 -12.75 -2.92
C GLY A 141 -12.46 -12.63 -4.46
N PRO A 142 -13.53 -12.06 -4.99
CA PRO A 142 -13.78 -11.96 -6.44
C PRO A 142 -12.76 -11.09 -7.20
N PHE A 143 -11.99 -10.28 -6.47
CA PHE A 143 -10.96 -9.42 -7.05
C PHE A 143 -9.56 -10.01 -6.99
N ALA A 144 -9.35 -11.23 -6.48
CA ALA A 144 -8.03 -11.87 -6.40
C ALA A 144 -7.33 -11.90 -7.78
N GLY A 145 -8.04 -12.32 -8.83
CA GLY A 145 -7.54 -12.33 -10.21
C GLY A 145 -7.50 -10.95 -10.89
N ARG A 146 -7.86 -9.86 -10.18
CA ARG A 146 -7.90 -8.50 -10.70
C ARG A 146 -6.86 -7.56 -10.07
N ILE A 147 -5.95 -8.09 -9.29
CA ILE A 147 -4.80 -7.34 -8.82
C ILE A 147 -3.88 -7.12 -10.02
N ARG A 148 -3.52 -5.88 -10.27
CA ARG A 148 -2.68 -5.45 -11.38
C ARG A 148 -1.53 -4.61 -10.86
N GLU A 149 -0.46 -4.60 -11.63
CA GLU A 149 0.67 -3.74 -11.41
C GLU A 149 0.65 -2.60 -12.43
N CYS A 150 0.94 -1.37 -11.99
CA CYS A 150 0.94 -0.21 -12.87
C CYS A 150 2.04 -0.31 -13.93
N CYS A 151 1.65 -0.23 -15.21
CA CYS A 151 2.58 -0.30 -16.34
C CYS A 151 3.37 1.01 -16.59
N ALA A 152 3.24 2.03 -15.75
CA ALA A 152 4.05 3.24 -15.90
C ALA A 152 5.49 2.96 -15.46
N PRO A 153 6.51 3.38 -16.25
CA PRO A 153 7.92 3.01 -16.03
C PRO A 153 8.51 3.56 -14.72
N ASP A 154 7.85 4.53 -14.11
CA ASP A 154 8.20 5.18 -12.85
C ASP A 154 7.16 4.93 -11.75
N CYS A 155 6.44 3.80 -11.83
CA CYS A 155 5.44 3.39 -10.86
C CYS A 155 5.49 1.87 -10.67
N ALA A 156 5.33 1.41 -9.45
CA ALA A 156 5.30 -0.01 -9.11
C ALA A 156 4.08 -0.34 -8.23
N LEU A 157 3.06 0.51 -8.30
CA LEU A 157 1.90 0.40 -7.44
C LEU A 157 1.02 -0.77 -7.87
N LEU A 158 0.73 -1.65 -6.92
CA LEU A 158 -0.32 -2.67 -7.08
C LEU A 158 -1.69 -2.01 -6.88
N PHE A 159 -2.66 -2.35 -7.71
CA PHE A 159 -4.02 -1.83 -7.59
C PHE A 159 -5.04 -2.89 -7.99
N VAL A 160 -6.26 -2.72 -7.51
CA VAL A 160 -7.40 -3.55 -7.94
C VAL A 160 -8.03 -2.94 -9.18
N ASP A 161 -8.12 -3.72 -10.24
CA ASP A 161 -8.86 -3.33 -11.43
C ASP A 161 -10.36 -3.62 -11.26
N SER A 162 -11.08 -2.65 -10.76
CA SER A 162 -12.55 -2.68 -10.60
C SER A 162 -13.32 -2.32 -11.89
N SER A 163 -12.63 -2.03 -13.00
CA SER A 163 -13.29 -1.70 -14.26
C SER A 163 -14.02 -2.92 -14.85
N ARG A 164 -15.12 -2.69 -15.62
CA ARG A 164 -15.88 -3.78 -16.27
C ARG A 164 -15.02 -4.70 -17.10
N PRO A 165 -14.17 -4.19 -18.04
CA PRO A 165 -13.34 -5.06 -18.88
C PRO A 165 -12.18 -5.70 -18.13
N GLY A 166 -11.79 -5.21 -16.92
CA GLY A 166 -10.66 -5.75 -16.17
C GLY A 166 -9.31 -5.58 -16.88
N GLN A 167 -9.12 -4.51 -17.66
CA GLN A 167 -7.96 -4.29 -18.53
C GLN A 167 -7.21 -2.98 -18.22
N ARG A 168 -7.38 -2.43 -17.02
CA ARG A 168 -6.63 -1.23 -16.62
C ARG A 168 -5.13 -1.51 -16.58
N ARG A 169 -4.37 -0.66 -17.26
CA ARG A 169 -2.90 -0.72 -17.32
C ARG A 169 -2.23 0.19 -16.30
N TRP A 170 -2.94 1.19 -15.78
CA TRP A 170 -2.41 2.20 -14.86
C TRP A 170 -3.26 2.32 -13.61
N CYS A 171 -2.60 2.53 -12.47
CA CYS A 171 -3.26 2.75 -11.18
C CYS A 171 -4.15 4.00 -11.19
N ALA A 172 -3.76 5.02 -11.97
CA ALA A 172 -4.56 6.21 -12.21
C ALA A 172 -4.39 6.68 -13.66
N GLY A 173 -5.51 6.82 -14.40
CA GLY A 173 -5.52 7.25 -15.80
C GLY A 173 -4.97 8.66 -15.98
N GLU A 174 -5.41 9.58 -15.12
CA GLU A 174 -5.02 11.00 -15.16
C GLU A 174 -3.56 11.24 -14.76
N ALA A 175 -3.02 10.45 -13.86
CA ALA A 175 -1.61 10.57 -13.44
C ALA A 175 -0.69 9.70 -14.30
N CYS A 176 -0.63 8.40 -14.02
CA CYS A 176 0.30 7.49 -14.69
C CYS A 176 -0.01 7.32 -16.19
N GLY A 177 -1.30 7.26 -16.58
CA GLY A 177 -1.71 7.14 -17.97
C GLY A 177 -1.32 8.37 -18.80
N ASN A 178 -1.66 9.57 -18.33
CA ASN A 178 -1.33 10.83 -19.03
C ASN A 178 0.18 11.05 -19.11
N ARG A 179 0.90 10.81 -17.99
CA ARG A 179 2.36 10.95 -17.94
C ARG A 179 3.04 10.04 -18.96
N THR A 180 2.60 8.79 -19.05
CA THR A 180 3.15 7.81 -20.02
C THR A 180 2.84 8.22 -21.47
N ARG A 181 1.61 8.66 -21.75
CA ARG A 181 1.22 9.15 -23.10
C ARG A 181 2.02 10.38 -23.51
N THR A 182 2.18 11.35 -22.61
CA THR A 182 2.95 12.57 -22.86
C THR A 182 4.43 12.28 -23.14
N LYS A 183 5.06 11.39 -22.36
CA LYS A 183 6.44 10.96 -22.61
C LYS A 183 6.58 10.28 -23.98
N ALA A 184 5.66 9.40 -24.36
CA ALA A 184 5.66 8.72 -25.66
C ALA A 184 5.45 9.69 -26.83
N TYR A 185 4.58 10.69 -26.67
CA TYR A 185 4.37 11.73 -27.68
C TYR A 185 5.63 12.58 -27.90
N ARG A 186 6.25 13.06 -26.81
CA ARG A 186 7.49 13.86 -26.89
C ARG A 186 8.63 13.08 -27.56
N ARG A 187 8.80 11.80 -27.24
CA ARG A 187 9.83 10.96 -27.87
C ARG A 187 9.62 10.83 -29.37
N ARG A 188 8.38 10.53 -29.82
CA ARG A 188 8.06 10.45 -31.26
C ARG A 188 8.26 11.76 -32.01
N ARG A 189 8.09 12.91 -31.34
CA ARG A 189 8.34 14.22 -31.95
C ARG A 189 9.82 14.46 -32.16
N ILE A 190 10.69 14.08 -31.24
CA ILE A 190 12.15 14.20 -31.35
C ILE A 190 12.71 13.28 -32.44
N GLU A 191 12.18 12.04 -32.54
CA GLU A 191 12.60 11.06 -33.55
C GLU A 191 12.19 11.44 -35.00
N ARG A 192 11.35 12.46 -35.15
CA ARG A 192 10.87 12.98 -36.45
C ARG A 192 11.53 14.29 -36.90
N THR A 193 12.39 14.86 -36.04
CA THR A 193 13.17 16.08 -36.31
C THR A 193 14.63 15.75 -36.59
#